data_acf48cf4761c43d84459d1d43f3a1c9e
#
_entry.id   acf48cf4761c43d84459d1d43f3a1c9e
#
_cell.length_a   1.000
_cell.length_b   1.000
_cell.length_c   1.000
_cell.angle_alpha   90.00
_cell.angle_beta   90.00
_cell.angle_gamma   90.00
#
_symmetry.space_group_name_H-M   'P 1'
#
loop_
_entity.id
_entity.type
_entity.pdbx_description
1 polymer ?
#
loop_
_entity_poly.entity_id
_entity_poly.type
_entity_poly.pdbx_seq_one_letter_code
_entity_poly.pdbx_strand_id
1 'polypeptide(L)'
;MSSEFGRTLRVGVFGQSHGTAIGVTVDGLPAGERIDLAELQAFLDRRKPGKSPLSTARKEADAPEFLSGLRDGVTCGSPLCAVIYNSDQHSSDYTELADKPRPSHADYTAWVKWGGQADMRGGGHFSGRLTAPLCIAGGIAKQILARHGVFIGAHLAAVGTEDDEAFPLYPTDELFRAVAAKPFPTISDAAGERMQRLILSAREAQDSVGGIVECAAIGLPAGLGDPMFDGIENRLASALFGIPAVKGVEFGAGFGASRLRGSENNDAFRVEDGRIVTETNRAGGILGGITTGMPLTLRVGIKPTPSIGRPQKTVSLARMENTELTIRGRHDPCIAHRAVPVVEAVTACVLLDLLLEEHHGTF
;
A
#
# COMPACT_ATOMS: atom_id res chain seq x y z
N MET A 1 2.31 -21.35 -1.69
CA MET A 1 1.91 -20.09 -2.34
C MET A 1 1.72 -19.12 -1.21
N SER A 2 2.31 -17.94 -1.28
CA SER A 2 2.21 -17.03 -0.17
C SER A 2 1.39 -15.79 -0.57
N SER A 3 0.14 -15.75 -0.08
CA SER A 3 -0.67 -14.53 0.03
C SER A 3 -0.75 -14.11 1.49
N GLU A 4 0.34 -14.37 2.22
CA GLU A 4 0.49 -14.18 3.66
C GLU A 4 1.87 -13.60 3.95
N PHE A 5 1.94 -12.69 4.93
CA PHE A 5 3.19 -12.13 5.46
C PHE A 5 3.07 -11.90 6.96
N GLY A 6 4.21 -11.63 7.62
CA GLY A 6 4.34 -11.46 9.06
C GLY A 6 4.73 -12.76 9.77
N ARG A 7 5.10 -12.66 11.04
CA ARG A 7 5.60 -13.77 11.88
C ARG A 7 4.75 -13.95 13.11
N THR A 8 4.75 -12.99 14.00
CA THR A 8 3.90 -12.95 15.19
C THR A 8 2.51 -12.47 14.79
N LEU A 9 2.40 -11.40 14.02
CA LEU A 9 1.18 -10.95 13.38
C LEU A 9 1.14 -11.47 11.93
N ARG A 10 0.40 -12.51 11.66
CA ARG A 10 0.29 -13.08 10.31
C ARG A 10 -0.94 -12.56 9.58
N VAL A 11 -0.72 -11.93 8.44
CA VAL A 11 -1.77 -11.34 7.61
C VAL A 11 -1.89 -12.13 6.32
N GLY A 12 -3.01 -12.81 6.12
CA GLY A 12 -3.32 -13.59 4.93
C GLY A 12 -4.46 -12.97 4.12
N VAL A 13 -4.26 -12.75 2.81
CA VAL A 13 -5.27 -12.18 1.90
C VAL A 13 -5.80 -13.25 0.96
N PHE A 14 -7.11 -13.32 0.78
CA PHE A 14 -7.77 -14.29 -0.10
C PHE A 14 -8.86 -13.64 -0.96
N GLY A 15 -9.33 -14.40 -1.95
CA GLY A 15 -10.36 -13.99 -2.90
C GLY A 15 -9.81 -13.49 -4.22
N GLN A 16 -10.73 -13.04 -5.08
CA GLN A 16 -10.46 -12.58 -6.45
C GLN A 16 -11.36 -11.41 -6.80
N SER A 17 -10.92 -10.56 -7.72
CA SER A 17 -11.64 -9.32 -8.08
C SER A 17 -13.08 -9.57 -8.52
N HIS A 18 -13.36 -10.68 -9.21
CA HIS A 18 -14.68 -11.08 -9.69
C HIS A 18 -15.16 -12.40 -9.05
N GLY A 19 -14.57 -12.81 -7.93
CA GLY A 19 -15.11 -13.86 -7.06
C GLY A 19 -16.23 -13.31 -6.17
N THR A 20 -16.87 -14.18 -5.40
CA THR A 20 -17.98 -13.81 -4.49
C THR A 20 -17.56 -12.77 -3.47
N ALA A 21 -16.36 -12.91 -2.91
CA ALA A 21 -15.82 -12.01 -1.89
C ALA A 21 -14.29 -11.95 -1.98
N ILE A 22 -13.75 -10.92 -1.35
CA ILE A 22 -12.34 -10.79 -0.99
C ILE A 22 -12.26 -10.69 0.53
N GLY A 23 -11.15 -11.12 1.13
CA GLY A 23 -11.06 -11.08 2.59
C GLY A 23 -9.63 -11.14 3.10
N VAL A 24 -9.54 -11.00 4.42
CA VAL A 24 -8.29 -11.08 5.18
C VAL A 24 -8.47 -11.99 6.39
N THR A 25 -7.44 -12.74 6.69
CA THR A 25 -7.24 -13.37 8.00
C THR A 25 -6.06 -12.69 8.69
N VAL A 26 -6.22 -12.37 9.97
CA VAL A 26 -5.15 -11.81 10.80
C VAL A 26 -5.04 -12.67 12.06
N ASP A 27 -3.92 -13.35 12.20
CA ASP A 27 -3.60 -14.17 13.36
C ASP A 27 -2.51 -13.50 14.19
N GLY A 28 -2.55 -13.64 15.52
CA GLY A 28 -1.58 -13.02 16.43
C GLY A 28 -1.94 -11.61 16.91
N LEU A 29 -3.17 -11.13 16.68
CA LEU A 29 -3.62 -9.87 17.29
C LEU A 29 -3.70 -10.01 18.83
N PRO A 30 -3.17 -9.05 19.59
CA PRO A 30 -3.36 -9.02 21.05
C PRO A 30 -4.83 -9.04 21.41
N ALA A 31 -5.21 -9.78 22.45
CA ALA A 31 -6.57 -9.78 22.96
C ALA A 31 -6.83 -8.53 23.79
N GLY A 32 -8.09 -8.04 23.78
CA GLY A 32 -8.50 -6.89 24.58
C GLY A 32 -8.37 -5.53 23.88
N GLU A 33 -7.88 -5.50 22.65
CA GLU A 33 -7.75 -4.26 21.85
C GLU A 33 -9.12 -3.82 21.32
N ARG A 34 -9.56 -2.62 21.71
CA ARG A 34 -10.80 -2.03 21.19
C ARG A 34 -10.56 -1.43 19.81
N ILE A 35 -11.38 -1.83 18.86
CA ILE A 35 -11.32 -1.34 17.48
C ILE A 35 -12.51 -0.43 17.21
N ASP A 36 -12.24 0.81 16.81
CA ASP A 36 -13.26 1.72 16.30
C ASP A 36 -13.57 1.37 14.86
N LEU A 37 -14.75 0.75 14.65
CA LEU A 37 -15.19 0.32 13.31
C LEU A 37 -15.55 1.51 12.40
N ALA A 38 -15.94 2.65 12.96
CA ALA A 38 -16.23 3.85 12.17
C ALA A 38 -14.91 4.47 11.64
N GLU A 39 -13.89 4.56 12.48
CA GLU A 39 -12.55 4.99 12.05
C GLU A 39 -11.98 4.03 11.00
N LEU A 40 -12.13 2.71 11.21
CA LEU A 40 -11.71 1.70 10.22
C LEU A 40 -12.42 1.88 8.88
N GLN A 41 -13.75 2.12 8.89
CA GLN A 41 -14.49 2.37 7.66
C GLN A 41 -14.03 3.67 6.97
N ALA A 42 -13.80 4.74 7.73
CA ALA A 42 -13.25 5.99 7.19
C ALA A 42 -11.88 5.78 6.52
N PHE A 43 -11.03 4.95 7.12
CA PHE A 43 -9.75 4.56 6.53
C PHE A 43 -9.91 3.78 5.22
N LEU A 44 -10.80 2.79 5.19
CA LEU A 44 -11.13 2.03 3.98
C LEU A 44 -11.71 2.94 2.88
N ASP A 45 -12.48 3.94 3.27
CA ASP A 45 -13.09 4.91 2.37
C ASP A 45 -12.07 5.76 1.59
N ARG A 46 -10.88 5.96 2.13
CA ARG A 46 -9.78 6.66 1.42
C ARG A 46 -9.29 5.85 0.21
N ARG A 47 -9.33 4.52 0.30
CA ARG A 47 -8.89 3.61 -0.75
C ARG A 47 -9.94 3.40 -1.86
N LYS A 48 -11.23 3.40 -1.53
CA LYS A 48 -12.28 2.95 -2.45
C LYS A 48 -12.42 3.85 -3.69
N PRO A 49 -12.79 3.27 -4.86
CA PRO A 49 -13.01 4.03 -6.10
C PRO A 49 -14.31 4.83 -6.08
N GLY A 50 -14.54 5.64 -7.12
CA GLY A 50 -15.84 6.27 -7.39
C GLY A 50 -16.08 7.58 -6.65
N LYS A 51 -15.11 8.13 -5.91
CA LYS A 51 -15.24 9.40 -5.20
C LYS A 51 -14.87 10.64 -6.03
N SER A 52 -14.19 10.47 -7.15
CA SER A 52 -13.74 11.59 -7.99
C SER A 52 -13.63 11.19 -9.46
N PRO A 53 -13.60 12.15 -10.39
CA PRO A 53 -13.34 11.89 -11.81
C PRO A 53 -11.94 11.33 -12.08
N LEU A 54 -11.04 11.32 -11.10
CA LEU A 54 -9.67 10.79 -11.20
C LEU A 54 -9.60 9.26 -11.05
N SER A 55 -10.71 8.61 -10.67
CA SER A 55 -10.79 7.17 -10.46
C SER A 55 -11.89 6.54 -11.31
N THR A 56 -11.84 5.20 -11.43
CA THR A 56 -12.89 4.43 -12.09
C THR A 56 -14.27 4.69 -11.46
N ALA A 57 -15.33 4.66 -12.27
CA ALA A 57 -16.70 4.83 -11.84
C ALA A 57 -17.29 3.61 -11.09
N ARG A 58 -16.49 2.56 -10.82
CA ARG A 58 -16.90 1.39 -10.02
C ARG A 58 -17.34 1.83 -8.63
N LYS A 59 -18.49 1.32 -8.18
CA LYS A 59 -19.02 1.61 -6.84
C LYS A 59 -18.99 0.36 -5.98
N GLU A 60 -18.17 0.39 -4.94
CA GLU A 60 -18.07 -0.67 -3.93
C GLU A 60 -18.18 -0.03 -2.55
N ALA A 61 -18.99 -0.62 -1.68
CA ALA A 61 -19.15 -0.11 -0.31
C ALA A 61 -17.87 -0.30 0.50
N ASP A 62 -17.09 -1.37 0.21
CA ASP A 62 -15.92 -1.80 0.97
C ASP A 62 -16.19 -1.90 2.48
N ALA A 63 -17.42 -2.29 2.84
CA ALA A 63 -17.81 -2.51 4.23
C ALA A 63 -17.42 -3.94 4.62
N PRO A 64 -16.52 -4.11 5.61
CA PRO A 64 -16.11 -5.42 6.05
C PRO A 64 -17.18 -6.07 6.94
N GLU A 65 -17.43 -7.36 6.71
CA GLU A 65 -18.16 -8.24 7.62
C GLU A 65 -17.15 -9.07 8.40
N PHE A 66 -17.16 -8.94 9.73
CA PHE A 66 -16.26 -9.69 10.61
C PHE A 66 -16.89 -11.03 10.98
N LEU A 67 -16.24 -12.12 10.59
CA LEU A 67 -16.70 -13.49 10.83
C LEU A 67 -16.13 -14.07 12.13
N SER A 68 -14.97 -13.60 12.57
CA SER A 68 -14.29 -14.02 13.80
C SER A 68 -13.28 -12.97 14.28
N GLY A 69 -12.74 -13.15 15.49
CA GLY A 69 -11.64 -12.36 16.05
C GLY A 69 -12.06 -11.09 16.77
N LEU A 70 -13.31 -10.62 16.61
CA LEU A 70 -13.88 -9.49 17.35
C LEU A 70 -15.12 -9.92 18.14
N ARG A 71 -15.20 -9.44 19.37
CA ARG A 71 -16.39 -9.51 20.23
C ARG A 71 -16.73 -8.10 20.70
N ASP A 72 -17.87 -7.58 20.31
CA ASP A 72 -18.34 -6.22 20.65
C ASP A 72 -17.30 -5.13 20.33
N GLY A 73 -16.60 -5.28 19.19
CA GLY A 73 -15.55 -4.36 18.74
C GLY A 73 -14.22 -4.51 19.48
N VAL A 74 -14.03 -5.59 20.23
CA VAL A 74 -12.78 -5.87 20.98
C VAL A 74 -12.16 -7.16 20.43
N THR A 75 -10.84 -7.16 20.23
CA THR A 75 -10.11 -8.36 19.81
C THR A 75 -10.17 -9.42 20.91
N CYS A 76 -10.38 -10.69 20.53
CA CYS A 76 -10.58 -11.76 21.50
C CYS A 76 -9.48 -12.84 21.49
N GLY A 77 -8.36 -12.60 20.78
CA GLY A 77 -7.23 -13.53 20.69
C GLY A 77 -7.44 -14.68 19.71
N SER A 78 -8.66 -14.89 19.18
CA SER A 78 -8.87 -15.80 18.05
C SER A 78 -8.45 -15.14 16.75
N PRO A 79 -8.05 -15.90 15.71
CA PRO A 79 -7.77 -15.35 14.40
C PRO A 79 -8.93 -14.48 13.91
N LEU A 80 -8.63 -13.25 13.52
CA LEU A 80 -9.60 -12.35 12.94
C LEU A 80 -9.82 -12.75 11.47
N CYS A 81 -11.09 -12.86 11.08
CA CYS A 81 -11.47 -13.03 9.68
C CYS A 81 -12.50 -11.98 9.31
N ALA A 82 -12.21 -11.24 8.21
CA ALA A 82 -13.13 -10.26 7.67
C ALA A 82 -13.25 -10.43 6.15
N VAL A 83 -14.47 -10.26 5.64
CA VAL A 83 -14.79 -10.36 4.21
C VAL A 83 -15.47 -9.10 3.70
N ILE A 84 -15.26 -8.81 2.41
CA ILE A 84 -16.00 -7.80 1.66
C ILE A 84 -16.60 -8.50 0.45
N TYR A 85 -17.94 -8.52 0.35
CA TYR A 85 -18.63 -9.07 -0.81
C TYR A 85 -18.50 -8.16 -2.02
N ASN A 86 -18.23 -8.75 -3.19
CA ASN A 86 -18.16 -8.01 -4.44
C ASN A 86 -19.57 -7.81 -5.01
N SER A 87 -19.98 -6.57 -5.27
CA SER A 87 -21.31 -6.21 -5.73
C SER A 87 -21.36 -5.69 -7.17
N ASP A 88 -20.28 -5.10 -7.68
CA ASP A 88 -20.20 -4.50 -9.02
C ASP A 88 -19.26 -5.30 -9.94
N GLN A 89 -19.76 -6.44 -10.48
CA GLN A 89 -19.03 -7.35 -11.35
C GLN A 89 -19.61 -7.36 -12.77
N HIS A 90 -18.78 -7.00 -13.76
CA HIS A 90 -19.11 -7.10 -15.18
C HIS A 90 -18.14 -8.07 -15.87
N SER A 91 -18.50 -9.36 -15.89
CA SER A 91 -17.59 -10.44 -16.36
C SER A 91 -17.47 -10.53 -17.88
N SER A 92 -18.42 -9.96 -18.66
CA SER A 92 -18.41 -9.99 -20.13
C SER A 92 -17.22 -9.28 -20.78
N ASP A 93 -16.61 -8.32 -20.07
CA ASP A 93 -15.54 -7.48 -20.61
C ASP A 93 -14.17 -8.19 -20.67
N TYR A 94 -14.08 -9.45 -20.19
CA TYR A 94 -12.79 -10.14 -20.00
C TYR A 94 -12.57 -11.36 -20.90
N THR A 95 -13.52 -11.70 -21.78
CA THR A 95 -13.41 -12.90 -22.63
C THR A 95 -12.21 -12.82 -23.59
N GLU A 96 -11.94 -11.65 -24.16
CA GLU A 96 -10.78 -11.44 -25.05
C GLU A 96 -9.44 -11.47 -24.30
N LEU A 97 -9.42 -11.05 -23.04
CA LEU A 97 -8.22 -11.02 -22.19
C LEU A 97 -7.74 -12.41 -21.77
N ALA A 98 -8.57 -13.44 -21.89
CA ALA A 98 -8.16 -14.83 -21.63
C ALA A 98 -7.12 -15.33 -22.63
N ASP A 99 -7.16 -14.85 -23.90
CA ASP A 99 -6.22 -15.22 -24.94
C ASP A 99 -5.13 -14.14 -25.16
N LYS A 100 -5.46 -12.87 -24.93
CA LYS A 100 -4.57 -11.74 -25.20
C LYS A 100 -4.11 -11.09 -23.89
N PRO A 101 -2.97 -11.48 -23.32
CA PRO A 101 -2.49 -10.95 -22.06
C PRO A 101 -2.19 -9.45 -22.19
N ARG A 102 -2.62 -8.67 -21.17
CA ARG A 102 -2.32 -7.24 -21.09
C ARG A 102 -0.81 -7.02 -20.90
N PRO A 103 -0.17 -6.16 -21.68
CA PRO A 103 1.22 -5.76 -21.43
C PRO A 103 1.39 -5.25 -19.99
N SER A 104 2.49 -5.64 -19.34
CA SER A 104 2.81 -5.26 -17.95
C SER A 104 1.80 -5.66 -16.86
N HIS A 105 0.84 -6.55 -17.17
CA HIS A 105 -0.03 -7.20 -16.20
C HIS A 105 0.40 -8.64 -15.91
N ALA A 106 -0.15 -9.23 -14.84
CA ALA A 106 0.17 -10.61 -14.44
C ALA A 106 -0.50 -11.69 -15.31
N ASP A 107 -1.27 -11.33 -16.33
CA ASP A 107 -2.05 -12.26 -17.14
C ASP A 107 -1.19 -13.41 -17.71
N TYR A 108 -0.08 -13.05 -18.38
CA TYR A 108 0.83 -14.04 -18.98
C TYR A 108 1.53 -14.89 -17.90
N THR A 109 2.08 -14.25 -16.88
CA THR A 109 2.83 -14.98 -15.84
C THR A 109 1.94 -15.91 -15.03
N ALA A 110 0.69 -15.51 -14.75
CA ALA A 110 -0.31 -16.34 -14.12
C ALA A 110 -0.72 -17.52 -15.01
N TRP A 111 -0.91 -17.25 -16.31
CA TRP A 111 -1.22 -18.30 -17.28
C TRP A 111 -0.11 -19.38 -17.31
N VAL A 112 1.16 -18.96 -17.40
CA VAL A 112 2.31 -19.91 -17.37
C VAL A 112 2.36 -20.67 -16.04
N LYS A 113 2.24 -19.95 -14.91
CA LYS A 113 2.41 -20.53 -13.57
C LYS A 113 1.35 -21.60 -13.26
N TRP A 114 0.12 -21.38 -13.69
CA TRP A 114 -1.01 -22.26 -13.35
C TRP A 114 -1.63 -22.95 -14.57
N GLY A 115 -0.92 -23.03 -15.68
CA GLY A 115 -1.38 -23.76 -16.88
C GLY A 115 -2.73 -23.28 -17.41
N GLY A 116 -2.99 -21.97 -17.34
CA GLY A 116 -4.23 -21.35 -17.78
C GLY A 116 -5.43 -21.50 -16.83
N GLN A 117 -5.26 -22.09 -15.64
CA GLN A 117 -6.37 -22.34 -14.69
C GLN A 117 -6.66 -21.12 -13.76
N ALA A 118 -5.86 -20.06 -13.81
CA ALA A 118 -6.09 -18.88 -12.98
C ALA A 118 -7.35 -18.12 -13.39
N ASP A 119 -8.19 -17.76 -12.43
CA ASP A 119 -9.31 -16.83 -12.68
C ASP A 119 -8.76 -15.39 -12.77
N MET A 120 -8.55 -14.94 -14.00
CA MET A 120 -7.99 -13.61 -14.30
C MET A 120 -9.05 -12.53 -14.55
N ARG A 121 -10.33 -12.82 -14.35
CA ARG A 121 -11.42 -11.83 -14.48
C ARG A 121 -11.17 -10.65 -13.56
N GLY A 122 -11.19 -9.42 -14.10
CA GLY A 122 -10.86 -8.20 -13.36
C GLY A 122 -9.44 -8.15 -12.81
N GLY A 123 -8.53 -9.01 -13.28
CA GLY A 123 -7.17 -9.18 -12.76
C GLY A 123 -7.05 -10.23 -11.65
N GLY A 124 -8.14 -10.92 -11.32
CA GLY A 124 -8.16 -12.04 -10.35
C GLY A 124 -7.59 -11.67 -8.98
N HIS A 125 -6.68 -12.49 -8.50
CA HIS A 125 -5.96 -12.27 -7.24
C HIS A 125 -4.85 -11.19 -7.34
N PHE A 126 -4.46 -10.79 -8.55
CA PHE A 126 -3.47 -9.72 -8.80
C PHE A 126 -4.10 -8.32 -8.90
N SER A 127 -5.40 -8.24 -8.77
CA SER A 127 -6.14 -6.99 -8.86
C SER A 127 -5.83 -6.05 -7.69
N GLY A 128 -5.78 -4.74 -7.96
CA GLY A 128 -5.77 -3.70 -6.91
C GLY A 128 -6.97 -3.78 -5.94
N ARG A 129 -8.02 -4.54 -6.29
CA ARG A 129 -9.15 -4.84 -5.41
C ARG A 129 -8.72 -5.54 -4.12
N LEU A 130 -7.67 -6.38 -4.18
CA LEU A 130 -7.13 -7.14 -3.04
C LEU A 130 -6.41 -6.25 -2.02
N THR A 131 -6.25 -4.95 -2.31
CA THR A 131 -5.73 -3.99 -1.33
C THR A 131 -6.77 -3.59 -0.28
N ALA A 132 -8.08 -3.81 -0.51
CA ALA A 132 -9.10 -3.53 0.51
C ALA A 132 -8.95 -4.44 1.75
N PRO A 133 -8.78 -5.75 1.62
CA PRO A 133 -8.41 -6.62 2.74
C PRO A 133 -7.15 -6.19 3.50
N LEU A 134 -6.10 -5.74 2.80
CA LEU A 134 -4.89 -5.20 3.43
C LEU A 134 -5.20 -3.96 4.29
N CYS A 135 -6.10 -3.09 3.81
CA CYS A 135 -6.52 -1.92 4.58
C CYS A 135 -7.38 -2.27 5.80
N ILE A 136 -8.08 -3.42 5.82
CA ILE A 136 -8.75 -3.90 7.05
C ILE A 136 -7.70 -4.23 8.11
N ALA A 137 -6.74 -5.09 7.78
CA ALA A 137 -5.67 -5.47 8.70
C ALA A 137 -4.85 -4.25 9.16
N GLY A 138 -4.42 -3.42 8.21
CA GLY A 138 -3.60 -2.23 8.50
C GLY A 138 -4.34 -1.16 9.27
N GLY A 139 -5.64 -0.95 9.03
CA GLY A 139 -6.44 0.00 9.81
C GLY A 139 -6.59 -0.44 11.27
N ILE A 140 -6.73 -1.74 11.52
CA ILE A 140 -6.70 -2.32 12.87
C ILE A 140 -5.31 -2.12 13.51
N ALA A 141 -4.25 -2.48 12.77
CA ALA A 141 -2.87 -2.32 13.24
C ALA A 141 -2.54 -0.85 13.58
N LYS A 142 -2.98 0.12 12.76
CA LYS A 142 -2.80 1.56 13.03
C LYS A 142 -3.45 1.99 14.34
N GLN A 143 -4.66 1.54 14.63
CA GLN A 143 -5.35 1.86 15.87
C GLN A 143 -4.63 1.28 17.10
N ILE A 144 -4.13 0.06 17.01
CA ILE A 144 -3.32 -0.55 18.07
C ILE A 144 -2.04 0.26 18.28
N LEU A 145 -1.29 0.51 17.22
CA LEU A 145 -0.04 1.28 17.26
C LEU A 145 -0.23 2.69 17.83
N ALA A 146 -1.31 3.39 17.46
CA ALA A 146 -1.59 4.73 17.94
C ALA A 146 -1.78 4.79 19.47
N ARG A 147 -2.37 3.75 20.08
CA ARG A 147 -2.49 3.64 21.54
C ARG A 147 -1.15 3.49 22.25
N HIS A 148 -0.14 2.99 21.53
CA HIS A 148 1.23 2.87 22.02
C HIS A 148 2.14 4.02 21.56
N GLY A 149 1.55 5.12 21.06
CA GLY A 149 2.25 6.33 20.67
C GLY A 149 2.95 6.25 19.31
N VAL A 150 2.68 5.21 18.51
CA VAL A 150 3.23 5.07 17.15
C VAL A 150 2.19 5.50 16.13
N PHE A 151 2.50 6.54 15.37
CA PHE A 151 1.59 7.10 14.34
C PHE A 151 2.20 6.93 12.95
N ILE A 152 1.35 6.59 11.99
CA ILE A 152 1.75 6.35 10.59
C ILE A 152 0.89 7.20 9.68
N GLY A 153 1.55 7.94 8.78
CA GLY A 153 0.89 8.70 7.74
C GLY A 153 1.63 8.60 6.41
N ALA A 154 0.89 8.84 5.34
CA ALA A 154 1.45 8.87 4.01
C ALA A 154 0.77 9.94 3.16
N HIS A 155 1.49 10.37 2.12
CA HIS A 155 0.97 11.27 1.12
C HIS A 155 1.41 10.85 -0.28
N LEU A 156 0.81 11.44 -1.28
CA LEU A 156 1.19 11.26 -2.67
C LEU A 156 2.35 12.22 -2.99
N ALA A 157 3.56 11.70 -2.94
CA ALA A 157 4.79 12.49 -3.12
C ALA A 157 5.05 12.88 -4.57
N ALA A 158 4.57 12.06 -5.54
CA ALA A 158 4.70 12.41 -6.95
C ALA A 158 3.63 11.73 -7.82
N VAL A 159 3.27 12.38 -8.94
CA VAL A 159 2.55 11.77 -10.07
C VAL A 159 3.25 12.15 -11.35
N GLY A 160 3.75 11.17 -12.09
CA GLY A 160 4.53 11.39 -13.31
C GLY A 160 5.72 12.31 -13.05
N THR A 161 5.66 13.54 -13.57
CA THR A 161 6.72 14.56 -13.43
C THR A 161 6.39 15.65 -12.39
N GLU A 162 5.24 15.57 -11.75
CA GLU A 162 4.80 16.54 -10.74
C GLU A 162 5.10 16.02 -9.34
N ASP A 163 5.85 16.78 -8.58
CA ASP A 163 6.24 16.47 -7.20
C ASP A 163 5.46 17.32 -6.18
N ASP A 164 5.22 16.72 -5.02
CA ASP A 164 4.75 17.37 -3.79
C ASP A 164 5.94 17.76 -2.90
N GLU A 165 5.68 18.49 -1.83
CA GLU A 165 6.62 18.72 -0.74
C GLU A 165 6.88 17.40 0.00
N ALA A 166 8.12 17.16 0.42
CA ALA A 166 8.46 16.02 1.27
C ALA A 166 8.01 16.25 2.72
N PHE A 167 7.86 15.18 3.49
CA PHE A 167 7.66 15.33 4.93
C PHE A 167 8.82 16.11 5.57
N PRO A 168 8.54 16.98 6.58
CA PRO A 168 9.58 17.61 7.36
C PRO A 168 10.40 16.58 8.15
N LEU A 169 11.57 16.99 8.66
CA LEU A 169 12.42 16.11 9.47
C LEU A 169 11.67 15.47 10.65
N TYR A 170 10.76 16.19 11.26
CA TYR A 170 9.88 15.74 12.34
C TYR A 170 8.41 15.92 11.91
N PRO A 171 7.84 14.98 11.15
CA PRO A 171 6.42 15.03 10.83
C PRO A 171 5.60 14.77 12.11
N THR A 172 4.37 15.28 12.14
CA THR A 172 3.48 15.14 13.29
C THR A 172 2.22 14.37 12.93
N ASP A 173 1.54 13.82 13.95
CA ASP A 173 0.26 13.15 13.76
C ASP A 173 -0.81 14.12 13.21
N GLU A 174 -0.76 15.41 13.60
CA GLU A 174 -1.65 16.44 13.05
C GLU A 174 -1.47 16.61 11.55
N LEU A 175 -0.21 16.60 11.07
CA LEU A 175 0.08 16.66 9.64
C LEU A 175 -0.46 15.41 8.92
N PHE A 176 -0.26 14.23 9.49
CA PHE A 176 -0.79 12.98 8.94
C PHE A 176 -2.31 13.00 8.82
N ARG A 177 -3.01 13.44 9.86
CA ARG A 177 -4.46 13.58 9.85
C ARG A 177 -4.94 14.62 8.87
N ALA A 178 -4.26 15.77 8.79
CA ALA A 178 -4.61 16.84 7.86
C ALA A 178 -4.52 16.35 6.40
N VAL A 179 -3.46 15.63 6.04
CA VAL A 179 -3.30 15.04 4.71
C VAL A 179 -4.35 13.95 4.45
N ALA A 180 -4.60 13.07 5.43
CA ALA A 180 -5.56 11.99 5.33
C ALA A 180 -7.01 12.47 5.14
N ALA A 181 -7.34 13.65 5.62
CA ALA A 181 -8.66 14.27 5.47
C ALA A 181 -8.90 14.90 4.09
N LYS A 182 -7.85 15.13 3.31
CA LYS A 182 -7.97 15.75 1.98
C LYS A 182 -8.56 14.76 0.96
N PRO A 183 -9.38 15.24 0.02
CA PRO A 183 -9.88 14.43 -1.10
C PRO A 183 -8.75 13.90 -2.01
N PHE A 184 -7.65 14.64 -2.09
CA PHE A 184 -6.44 14.28 -2.81
C PHE A 184 -5.24 14.42 -1.86
N PRO A 185 -4.56 13.33 -1.49
CA PRO A 185 -3.71 13.26 -0.30
C PRO A 185 -2.30 13.81 -0.57
N THR A 186 -2.16 15.12 -0.74
CA THR A 186 -0.89 15.85 -0.87
C THR A 186 -0.68 16.79 0.32
N ILE A 187 0.57 17.12 0.63
CA ILE A 187 0.93 18.14 1.62
C ILE A 187 0.54 19.51 1.07
N SER A 188 1.04 19.84 -0.13
CA SER A 188 0.74 21.09 -0.84
C SER A 188 -0.51 20.94 -1.72
N ASP A 189 -1.50 21.80 -1.53
CA ASP A 189 -2.70 21.83 -2.37
C ASP A 189 -2.36 22.23 -3.81
N ALA A 190 -1.42 23.14 -4.01
CA ALA A 190 -0.97 23.55 -5.33
C ALA A 190 -0.29 22.40 -6.10
N ALA A 191 0.51 21.57 -5.42
CA ALA A 191 1.06 20.35 -6.01
C ALA A 191 -0.05 19.36 -6.37
N GLY A 192 -1.02 19.18 -5.47
CA GLY A 192 -2.19 18.33 -5.69
C GLY A 192 -2.98 18.75 -6.94
N GLU A 193 -3.18 20.04 -7.16
CA GLU A 193 -3.84 20.54 -8.37
C GLU A 193 -3.04 20.25 -9.66
N ARG A 194 -1.71 20.39 -9.63
CA ARG A 194 -0.85 20.04 -10.79
C ARG A 194 -0.95 18.56 -11.12
N MET A 195 -0.83 17.70 -10.10
CA MET A 195 -0.96 16.25 -10.24
C MET A 195 -2.33 15.84 -10.80
N GLN A 196 -3.42 16.45 -10.30
CA GLN A 196 -4.77 16.16 -10.79
C GLN A 196 -4.92 16.55 -12.27
N ARG A 197 -4.38 17.69 -12.70
CA ARG A 197 -4.37 18.09 -14.13
C ARG A 197 -3.61 17.06 -14.98
N LEU A 198 -2.46 16.57 -14.51
CA LEU A 198 -1.69 15.55 -15.22
C LEU A 198 -2.47 14.22 -15.36
N ILE A 199 -3.14 13.80 -14.29
CA ILE A 199 -4.00 12.60 -14.33
C ILE A 199 -5.16 12.76 -15.33
N LEU A 200 -5.81 13.91 -15.35
CA LEU A 200 -6.91 14.20 -16.30
C LEU A 200 -6.40 14.19 -17.74
N SER A 201 -5.26 14.80 -18.02
CA SER A 201 -4.62 14.78 -19.35
C SER A 201 -4.29 13.34 -19.79
N ALA A 202 -3.77 12.51 -18.90
CA ALA A 202 -3.53 11.09 -19.22
C ALA A 202 -4.83 10.36 -19.54
N ARG A 203 -5.91 10.62 -18.79
CA ARG A 203 -7.24 10.06 -19.04
C ARG A 203 -7.79 10.46 -20.41
N GLU A 204 -7.68 11.76 -20.78
CA GLU A 204 -8.10 12.27 -22.09
C GLU A 204 -7.32 11.61 -23.23
N ALA A 205 -6.01 11.35 -23.00
CA ALA A 205 -5.16 10.61 -23.94
C ALA A 205 -5.41 9.10 -23.94
N GLN A 206 -6.39 8.59 -23.18
CA GLN A 206 -6.67 7.16 -22.99
C GLN A 206 -5.44 6.36 -22.48
N ASP A 207 -4.60 7.01 -21.70
CA ASP A 207 -3.36 6.50 -21.12
C ASP A 207 -3.41 6.51 -19.59
N SER A 208 -2.30 6.18 -18.95
CA SER A 208 -2.16 6.17 -17.49
C SER A 208 -0.81 6.71 -17.04
N VAL A 209 -0.75 7.18 -15.81
CA VAL A 209 0.48 7.65 -15.16
C VAL A 209 0.69 6.94 -13.84
N GLY A 210 1.95 6.74 -13.47
CA GLY A 210 2.38 6.24 -12.17
C GLY A 210 2.54 7.36 -11.15
N GLY A 211 3.02 7.00 -9.96
CA GLY A 211 3.31 7.97 -8.92
C GLY A 211 4.16 7.37 -7.81
N ILE A 212 4.49 8.20 -6.83
CA ILE A 212 5.26 7.83 -5.65
C ILE A 212 4.43 8.17 -4.41
N VAL A 213 4.34 7.22 -3.50
CA VAL A 213 3.79 7.43 -2.16
C VAL A 213 4.94 7.56 -1.17
N GLU A 214 5.02 8.65 -0.43
CA GLU A 214 5.89 8.78 0.73
C GLU A 214 5.10 8.42 1.98
N CYS A 215 5.71 7.62 2.87
CA CYS A 215 5.13 7.19 4.13
C CYS A 215 6.14 7.42 5.26
N ALA A 216 5.62 7.87 6.40
CA ALA A 216 6.42 8.02 7.60
C ALA A 216 5.73 7.37 8.81
N ALA A 217 6.55 6.84 9.73
CA ALA A 217 6.11 6.38 11.05
C ALA A 217 6.91 7.11 12.13
N ILE A 218 6.22 7.63 13.14
CA ILE A 218 6.80 8.34 14.27
C ILE A 218 6.46 7.63 15.59
N GLY A 219 7.25 7.88 16.62
CA GLY A 219 7.05 7.28 17.95
C GLY A 219 7.64 5.88 18.10
N LEU A 220 8.34 5.36 17.09
CA LEU A 220 9.06 4.10 17.21
C LEU A 220 10.23 4.23 18.20
N PRO A 221 10.44 3.22 19.09
CA PRO A 221 11.63 3.20 19.95
C PRO A 221 12.90 3.02 19.09
N ALA A 222 14.04 3.48 19.58
CA ALA A 222 15.33 3.06 19.05
C ALA A 222 15.60 1.60 19.44
N GLY A 223 16.19 0.83 18.52
CA GLY A 223 16.58 -0.55 18.81
C GLY A 223 15.63 -1.63 18.28
N LEU A 224 14.52 -1.26 17.61
CA LEU A 224 13.60 -2.23 17.01
C LEU A 224 14.17 -2.75 15.68
N GLY A 225 14.11 -4.05 15.45
CA GLY A 225 14.57 -4.73 14.25
C GLY A 225 15.89 -5.46 14.44
N ASP A 226 16.38 -6.09 13.38
CA ASP A 226 17.53 -6.98 13.38
C ASP A 226 18.54 -6.62 12.29
N PRO A 227 19.82 -7.01 12.44
CA PRO A 227 20.81 -6.74 11.41
C PRO A 227 20.62 -7.63 10.17
N MET A 228 21.19 -7.17 9.05
CA MET A 228 21.34 -7.90 7.78
C MET A 228 20.01 -8.27 7.11
N PHE A 229 19.60 -9.54 7.12
CA PHE A 229 18.53 -10.07 6.26
C PHE A 229 17.13 -9.96 6.88
N ASP A 230 17.05 -9.58 8.12
CA ASP A 230 15.80 -9.49 8.89
C ASP A 230 15.50 -8.07 9.40
N GLY A 231 16.28 -7.14 8.91
CA GLY A 231 16.14 -5.73 9.25
C GLY A 231 14.79 -5.14 8.83
N ILE A 232 14.48 -3.99 9.39
CA ILE A 232 13.21 -3.29 9.10
C ILE A 232 13.03 -3.04 7.62
N GLU A 233 14.08 -2.60 6.90
CA GLU A 233 14.01 -2.38 5.46
C GLU A 233 13.65 -3.67 4.71
N ASN A 234 14.22 -4.80 5.09
CA ASN A 234 13.95 -6.09 4.45
C ASN A 234 12.49 -6.49 4.63
N ARG A 235 11.97 -6.39 5.85
CA ARG A 235 10.59 -6.80 6.19
C ARG A 235 9.57 -5.86 5.55
N LEU A 236 9.79 -4.54 5.64
CA LEU A 236 8.94 -3.54 4.98
C LEU A 236 8.97 -3.69 3.45
N ALA A 237 10.15 -3.78 2.84
CA ALA A 237 10.26 -3.92 1.39
C ALA A 237 9.57 -5.20 0.91
N SER A 238 9.78 -6.34 1.59
CA SER A 238 9.13 -7.61 1.26
C SER A 238 7.60 -7.50 1.25
N ALA A 239 7.01 -6.89 2.28
CA ALA A 239 5.57 -6.72 2.38
C ALA A 239 5.04 -5.69 1.37
N LEU A 240 5.73 -4.54 1.20
CA LEU A 240 5.34 -3.48 0.29
C LEU A 240 5.37 -3.91 -1.18
N PHE A 241 6.33 -4.75 -1.60
CA PHE A 241 6.32 -5.36 -2.94
C PHE A 241 5.15 -6.33 -3.15
N GLY A 242 4.49 -6.79 -2.09
CA GLY A 242 3.22 -7.54 -2.16
C GLY A 242 2.02 -6.69 -2.61
N ILE A 243 2.10 -5.37 -2.51
CA ILE A 243 1.05 -4.46 -3.01
C ILE A 243 1.06 -4.47 -4.54
N PRO A 244 -0.10 -4.72 -5.20
CA PRO A 244 -0.18 -4.67 -6.66
C PRO A 244 0.33 -3.33 -7.22
N ALA A 245 1.10 -3.40 -8.32
CA ALA A 245 1.72 -2.29 -9.05
C ALA A 245 2.94 -1.63 -8.37
N VAL A 246 3.37 -2.03 -7.20
CA VAL A 246 4.64 -1.58 -6.62
C VAL A 246 5.80 -2.10 -7.46
N LYS A 247 6.75 -1.20 -7.78
CA LYS A 247 7.96 -1.50 -8.58
C LYS A 247 9.24 -0.94 -7.96
N GLY A 248 9.14 -0.18 -6.89
CA GLY A 248 10.28 0.36 -6.16
C GLY A 248 9.91 0.65 -4.72
N VAL A 249 10.87 0.44 -3.82
CA VAL A 249 10.80 0.83 -2.41
C VAL A 249 12.17 1.41 -2.07
N GLU A 250 12.20 2.56 -1.40
CA GLU A 250 13.42 3.15 -0.89
C GLU A 250 13.18 3.75 0.50
N PHE A 251 14.25 3.87 1.29
CA PHE A 251 14.22 4.37 2.66
C PHE A 251 15.09 5.61 2.76
N GLY A 252 14.63 6.64 3.49
CA GLY A 252 15.31 7.91 3.63
C GLY A 252 15.66 8.54 2.29
N ALA A 253 16.94 8.86 2.08
CA ALA A 253 17.44 9.42 0.82
C ALA A 253 17.42 8.41 -0.35
N GLY A 254 17.24 7.10 -0.07
CA GLY A 254 17.12 6.05 -1.06
C GLY A 254 18.26 6.05 -2.07
N PHE A 255 17.94 5.95 -3.37
CA PHE A 255 18.94 6.03 -4.45
C PHE A 255 19.67 7.38 -4.50
N GLY A 256 19.09 8.46 -3.95
CA GLY A 256 19.75 9.76 -3.84
C GLY A 256 21.03 9.70 -3.02
N ALA A 257 21.10 8.86 -1.99
CA ALA A 257 22.29 8.69 -1.15
C ALA A 257 23.53 8.27 -1.96
N SER A 258 23.35 7.48 -3.03
CA SER A 258 24.47 7.03 -3.88
C SER A 258 25.19 8.16 -4.64
N ARG A 259 24.60 9.36 -4.66
CA ARG A 259 25.15 10.55 -5.33
C ARG A 259 25.79 11.54 -4.36
N LEU A 260 25.70 11.27 -3.05
CA LEU A 260 26.23 12.12 -1.98
C LEU A 260 27.62 11.64 -1.56
N ARG A 261 28.42 12.57 -1.05
CA ARG A 261 29.63 12.23 -0.30
C ARG A 261 29.27 11.79 1.10
N GLY A 262 30.12 11.00 1.77
CA GLY A 262 29.88 10.57 3.15
C GLY A 262 29.59 11.72 4.11
N SER A 263 30.34 12.83 4.00
CA SER A 263 30.12 14.05 4.79
C SER A 263 28.78 14.75 4.54
N GLU A 264 28.16 14.51 3.39
CA GLU A 264 26.85 15.07 3.02
C GLU A 264 25.71 14.11 3.39
N ASN A 265 25.99 12.79 3.36
CA ASN A 265 25.01 11.75 3.63
C ASN A 265 24.86 11.42 5.11
N ASN A 266 25.95 11.53 5.90
CA ASN A 266 25.95 11.09 7.28
C ASN A 266 25.02 11.96 8.15
N ASP A 267 24.10 11.31 8.85
CA ASP A 267 23.19 11.93 9.82
C ASP A 267 23.98 12.13 11.15
N ALA A 268 24.43 13.35 11.42
CA ALA A 268 25.21 13.67 12.61
C ALA A 268 24.37 13.47 13.88
N PHE A 269 24.88 12.69 14.85
CA PHE A 269 24.22 12.51 16.13
C PHE A 269 24.36 13.73 17.03
N ARG A 270 23.28 14.03 17.77
CA ARG A 270 23.29 15.05 18.84
C ARG A 270 22.43 14.61 20.02
N VAL A 271 22.68 15.21 21.18
CA VAL A 271 21.82 15.03 22.35
C VAL A 271 20.85 16.20 22.43
N GLU A 272 19.55 15.92 22.51
CA GLU A 272 18.46 16.88 22.64
C GLU A 272 17.49 16.36 23.70
N ASP A 273 17.26 17.14 24.76
CA ASP A 273 16.38 16.78 25.89
C ASP A 273 16.65 15.38 26.47
N GLY A 274 17.95 15.01 26.59
CA GLY A 274 18.37 13.72 27.12
C GLY A 274 18.17 12.53 26.20
N ARG A 275 17.81 12.77 24.92
CA ARG A 275 17.66 11.75 23.88
C ARG A 275 18.73 11.91 22.82
N ILE A 276 19.12 10.81 22.20
CA ILE A 276 19.99 10.83 21.01
C ILE A 276 19.09 10.98 19.79
N VAL A 277 19.34 12.03 19.01
CA VAL A 277 18.66 12.32 17.74
C VAL A 277 19.70 12.61 16.66
N THR A 278 19.28 12.77 15.41
CA THR A 278 20.16 13.18 14.32
C THR A 278 19.76 14.54 13.76
N GLU A 279 20.73 15.27 13.19
CA GLU A 279 20.51 16.59 12.59
C GLU A 279 19.77 16.51 11.25
N THR A 280 19.94 15.39 10.54
CA THR A 280 19.25 15.04 9.30
C THR A 280 18.71 13.61 9.41
N ASN A 281 17.95 13.14 8.45
CA ASN A 281 17.38 11.78 8.47
C ASN A 281 17.49 11.11 7.09
N ARG A 282 18.69 11.15 6.51
CA ARG A 282 18.97 10.56 5.20
C ARG A 282 18.93 9.03 5.22
N ALA A 283 19.23 8.45 6.38
CA ALA A 283 19.08 7.01 6.63
C ALA A 283 17.61 6.57 6.79
N GLY A 284 16.65 7.52 6.90
CA GLY A 284 15.24 7.20 7.03
C GLY A 284 14.85 6.57 8.37
N GLY A 285 15.59 6.89 9.44
CA GLY A 285 15.31 6.38 10.79
C GLY A 285 15.82 4.96 11.04
N ILE A 286 16.63 4.41 10.14
CA ILE A 286 17.11 3.02 10.20
C ILE A 286 18.61 2.98 9.96
N LEU A 287 19.35 2.32 10.85
CA LEU A 287 20.78 2.06 10.70
C LEU A 287 21.06 0.58 10.97
N GLY A 288 21.66 -0.10 10.01
CA GLY A 288 21.99 -1.52 10.13
C GLY A 288 20.79 -2.45 10.28
N GLY A 289 19.61 -2.06 9.80
CA GLY A 289 18.36 -2.82 9.91
C GLY A 289 17.55 -2.50 11.16
N ILE A 290 18.02 -1.55 12.00
CA ILE A 290 17.49 -1.25 13.34
C ILE A 290 17.06 0.20 13.42
N THR A 291 15.93 0.50 14.09
CA THR A 291 15.44 1.87 14.27
C THR A 291 16.37 2.71 15.13
N THR A 292 16.46 4.01 14.80
CA THR A 292 17.24 4.99 15.55
C THR A 292 16.41 5.81 16.55
N GLY A 293 15.07 5.69 16.51
CA GLY A 293 14.16 6.58 17.23
C GLY A 293 13.79 7.85 16.46
N MET A 294 14.47 8.15 15.34
CA MET A 294 14.06 9.17 14.38
C MET A 294 12.84 8.68 13.59
N PRO A 295 12.08 9.57 12.93
CA PRO A 295 11.00 9.16 12.05
C PRO A 295 11.47 8.14 11.02
N LEU A 296 10.79 6.99 10.93
CA LEU A 296 11.00 6.05 9.84
C LEU A 296 10.35 6.62 8.59
N THR A 297 11.13 6.77 7.49
CA THR A 297 10.65 7.32 6.23
C THR A 297 10.96 6.38 5.08
N LEU A 298 9.97 6.17 4.21
CA LEU A 298 10.09 5.34 3.01
C LEU A 298 9.29 5.91 1.85
N ARG A 299 9.67 5.56 0.62
CA ARG A 299 8.94 5.89 -0.60
C ARG A 299 8.65 4.63 -1.42
N VAL A 300 7.46 4.59 -2.01
CA VAL A 300 6.95 3.43 -2.77
C VAL A 300 6.57 3.89 -4.18
N GLY A 301 7.27 3.36 -5.17
CA GLY A 301 7.01 3.64 -6.58
C GLY A 301 5.90 2.74 -7.13
N ILE A 302 4.84 3.36 -7.62
CA ILE A 302 3.65 2.74 -8.22
C ILE A 302 3.71 2.93 -9.73
N LYS A 303 3.75 1.83 -10.48
CA LYS A 303 3.75 1.90 -11.96
C LYS A 303 2.41 2.39 -12.51
N PRO A 304 2.37 2.93 -13.74
CA PRO A 304 1.14 3.20 -14.47
C PRO A 304 0.23 1.97 -14.57
N THR A 305 -1.07 2.19 -14.60
CA THR A 305 -2.06 1.12 -14.80
C THR A 305 -1.88 0.50 -16.19
N PRO A 306 -1.72 -0.83 -16.31
CA PRO A 306 -1.49 -1.47 -17.61
C PRO A 306 -2.73 -1.53 -18.50
N SER A 307 -3.92 -1.39 -17.92
CA SER A 307 -5.18 -1.34 -18.65
C SER A 307 -5.42 0.07 -19.17
N ILE A 308 -5.12 0.32 -20.43
CA ILE A 308 -5.30 1.63 -21.11
C ILE A 308 -6.16 1.47 -22.38
N GLY A 309 -6.80 2.57 -22.78
CA GLY A 309 -7.68 2.59 -23.97
C GLY A 309 -6.94 2.68 -25.31
N ARG A 310 -5.62 2.83 -25.30
CA ARG A 310 -4.78 2.88 -26.50
C ARG A 310 -4.48 1.47 -27.01
N PRO A 311 -4.37 1.25 -28.34
CA PRO A 311 -3.90 -0.01 -28.90
C PRO A 311 -2.51 -0.38 -28.37
N GLN A 312 -2.36 -1.61 -27.90
CA GLN A 312 -1.12 -2.14 -27.35
C GLN A 312 -0.74 -3.44 -28.08
N LYS A 313 0.55 -3.61 -28.39
CA LYS A 313 1.08 -4.86 -28.94
C LYS A 313 1.06 -5.94 -27.86
N THR A 314 0.57 -7.12 -28.21
CA THR A 314 0.54 -8.31 -27.36
C THR A 314 0.62 -9.58 -28.22
N VAL A 315 0.27 -10.72 -27.68
CA VAL A 315 0.24 -12.00 -28.36
C VAL A 315 -1.11 -12.70 -28.17
N SER A 316 -1.49 -13.57 -29.09
CA SER A 316 -2.51 -14.58 -28.85
C SER A 316 -1.83 -15.81 -28.27
N LEU A 317 -2.21 -16.21 -27.07
CA LEU A 317 -1.67 -17.41 -26.38
C LEU A 317 -2.10 -18.69 -27.08
N ALA A 318 -3.32 -18.72 -27.60
CA ALA A 318 -3.85 -19.89 -28.30
C ALA A 318 -3.22 -20.11 -29.69
N ARG A 319 -2.92 -19.03 -30.42
CA ARG A 319 -2.38 -19.12 -31.78
C ARG A 319 -0.85 -18.95 -31.86
N MET A 320 -0.22 -18.54 -30.74
CA MET A 320 1.22 -18.25 -30.65
C MET A 320 1.68 -17.24 -31.71
N GLU A 321 0.93 -16.16 -31.90
CA GLU A 321 1.20 -15.10 -32.87
C GLU A 321 1.13 -13.70 -32.27
N ASN A 322 1.82 -12.74 -32.88
CA ASN A 322 1.73 -11.33 -32.49
C ASN A 322 0.35 -10.77 -32.87
N THR A 323 -0.22 -9.97 -31.96
CA THR A 323 -1.52 -9.31 -32.15
C THR A 323 -1.56 -7.95 -31.45
N GLU A 324 -2.68 -7.30 -31.52
CA GLU A 324 -2.97 -6.07 -30.78
C GLU A 324 -4.15 -6.26 -29.84
N LEU A 325 -4.14 -5.49 -28.78
CA LEU A 325 -5.19 -5.41 -27.78
C LEU A 325 -5.54 -3.94 -27.52
N THR A 326 -6.82 -3.63 -27.56
CA THR A 326 -7.37 -2.35 -27.07
C THR A 326 -8.33 -2.67 -25.95
N ILE A 327 -8.00 -2.23 -24.74
CA ILE A 327 -8.79 -2.55 -23.56
C ILE A 327 -9.94 -1.55 -23.49
N ARG A 328 -11.17 -2.04 -23.61
CA ARG A 328 -12.39 -1.26 -23.41
C ARG A 328 -12.81 -1.38 -21.96
N GLY A 329 -13.32 -0.31 -21.36
CA GLY A 329 -13.82 -0.35 -19.99
C GLY A 329 -13.39 0.84 -19.13
N ARG A 330 -13.73 0.76 -17.85
CA ARG A 330 -13.50 1.81 -16.85
C ARG A 330 -12.19 1.54 -16.13
N HIS A 331 -11.11 2.23 -16.52
CA HIS A 331 -9.80 2.08 -15.90
C HIS A 331 -9.39 3.32 -15.12
N ASP A 332 -8.63 3.13 -14.04
CA ASP A 332 -8.02 4.24 -13.30
C ASP A 332 -6.86 4.83 -14.14
N PRO A 333 -6.88 6.12 -14.49
CA PRO A 333 -5.75 6.76 -15.16
C PRO A 333 -4.52 6.88 -14.25
N CYS A 334 -4.73 6.84 -12.93
CA CYS A 334 -3.67 6.78 -11.93
C CYS A 334 -4.21 6.09 -10.67
N ILE A 335 -3.50 5.09 -10.16
CA ILE A 335 -3.89 4.39 -8.92
C ILE A 335 -3.10 4.88 -7.70
N ALA A 336 -2.05 5.69 -7.89
CA ALA A 336 -1.11 6.05 -6.83
C ALA A 336 -1.80 6.80 -5.67
N HIS A 337 -2.74 7.71 -5.94
CA HIS A 337 -3.47 8.43 -4.90
C HIS A 337 -4.33 7.51 -4.02
N ARG A 338 -4.81 6.38 -4.56
CA ARG A 338 -5.56 5.37 -3.81
C ARG A 338 -4.65 4.36 -3.11
N ALA A 339 -3.38 4.29 -3.52
CA ALA A 339 -2.38 3.45 -2.87
C ALA A 339 -1.87 4.06 -1.55
N VAL A 340 -2.06 5.35 -1.30
CA VAL A 340 -1.62 6.03 -0.07
C VAL A 340 -2.09 5.29 1.19
N PRO A 341 -3.38 5.04 1.45
CA PRO A 341 -3.80 4.28 2.63
C PRO A 341 -3.36 2.80 2.60
N VAL A 342 -3.07 2.23 1.43
CA VAL A 342 -2.57 0.85 1.31
C VAL A 342 -1.13 0.74 1.81
N VAL A 343 -0.29 1.72 1.46
CA VAL A 343 1.09 1.81 1.95
C VAL A 343 1.10 2.01 3.47
N GLU A 344 0.26 2.91 4.01
CA GLU A 344 0.08 3.06 5.45
C GLU A 344 -0.31 1.74 6.11
N ALA A 345 -1.27 1.02 5.52
CA ALA A 345 -1.79 -0.24 6.05
C ALA A 345 -0.73 -1.33 6.15
N VAL A 346 0.01 -1.55 5.08
CA VAL A 346 1.06 -2.58 5.04
C VAL A 346 2.20 -2.21 5.98
N THR A 347 2.61 -0.93 6.01
CA THR A 347 3.61 -0.42 6.95
C THR A 347 3.16 -0.67 8.40
N ALA A 348 1.90 -0.38 8.73
CA ALA A 348 1.36 -0.61 10.07
C ALA A 348 1.38 -2.09 10.46
N CYS A 349 0.99 -2.99 9.56
CA CYS A 349 1.03 -4.42 9.84
C CYS A 349 2.46 -4.90 10.15
N VAL A 350 3.45 -4.46 9.37
CA VAL A 350 4.85 -4.87 9.58
C VAL A 350 5.42 -4.29 10.88
N LEU A 351 5.12 -3.03 11.18
CA LEU A 351 5.61 -2.40 12.43
C LEU A 351 4.94 -3.01 13.67
N LEU A 352 3.65 -3.34 13.59
CA LEU A 352 2.97 -4.04 14.67
C LEU A 352 3.54 -5.45 14.85
N ASP A 353 3.81 -6.19 13.76
CA ASP A 353 4.44 -7.50 13.79
C ASP A 353 5.80 -7.48 14.50
N LEU A 354 6.66 -6.50 14.15
CA LEU A 354 7.96 -6.28 14.78
C LEU A 354 7.86 -5.98 16.28
N LEU A 355 6.97 -5.06 16.66
CA LEU A 355 6.77 -4.71 18.06
C LEU A 355 6.23 -5.88 18.90
N LEU A 356 5.31 -6.67 18.34
CA LEU A 356 4.79 -7.87 19.01
C LEU A 356 5.88 -8.98 19.13
N GLU A 357 6.76 -9.09 18.15
CA GLU A 357 7.88 -10.01 18.19
C GLU A 357 8.86 -9.65 19.33
N GLU A 358 9.22 -8.37 19.44
CA GLU A 358 10.11 -7.84 20.50
C GLU A 358 9.51 -8.03 21.91
N HIS A 359 8.21 -7.82 22.04
CA HIS A 359 7.48 -7.93 23.31
C HIS A 359 6.84 -9.31 23.55
N HIS A 360 7.30 -10.37 22.85
CA HIS A 360 6.79 -11.75 22.99
C HIS A 360 5.26 -11.86 22.85
N GLY A 361 4.65 -11.07 21.95
CA GLY A 361 3.22 -11.13 21.64
C GLY A 361 2.32 -10.28 22.53
N THR A 362 2.88 -9.49 23.44
CA THR A 362 2.16 -8.55 24.31
C THR A 362 2.77 -7.15 24.24
N PHE A 363 1.98 -6.12 24.50
CA PHE A 363 2.47 -4.75 24.71
C PHE A 363 2.57 -4.44 26.20
#